data_845624ee0ad1ca87466b2ccf4b89b3d2
#
_entry.id   845624ee0ad1ca87466b2ccf4b89b3d2
#
_cell.length_a   1.000
_cell.length_b   1.000
_cell.length_c   1.000
_cell.angle_alpha   90.00
_cell.angle_beta   90.00
_cell.angle_gamma   90.00
#
_symmetry.space_group_name_H-M   'P 1'
#
loop_
_entity.id
_entity.type
_entity.pdbx_description
1 polymer ?
#
loop_
_entity_poly.entity_id
_entity_poly.type
_entity_poly.pdbx_seq_one_letter_code
_entity_poly.pdbx_strand_id
1 'polypeptide(L)'
;QVSYDANVGWANVYRMPKMLTAKQYMEVMDQVRFNSGESGWDWKSIMGEDLYNSYMDGSNEGTNWVEAIRNKNAVTTSHSLNVTGGSDRSTFSMGAGYQYQDGVFGNVVKSDYRRFTFRINSEHVIYRNEKGMDVVKIGENVYYQHKQNQGIQIGNQYSNELSNMLRANPTIPMYNADGSYTKAEDLKGWIDNYNSYSVNPVYKMLNQQSGHNKSINQNLHVTGYLEIQPVKNLIYRGQLNYNQNTYTWRTFLPVFDANRTNADYFRTEDKATN
;
A
#
# COMPACT_ATOMS: atom_id res chain seq x y z
N GLN A 1 12.66 -33.15 -11.29
CA GLN A 1 12.81 -31.91 -12.06
C GLN A 1 12.79 -30.71 -11.13
N VAL A 2 13.61 -29.71 -11.43
CA VAL A 2 13.62 -28.43 -10.73
C VAL A 2 13.46 -27.33 -11.76
N SER A 3 12.55 -26.38 -11.50
CA SER A 3 12.39 -25.18 -12.30
C SER A 3 12.41 -23.93 -11.41
N TYR A 4 13.06 -22.89 -11.90
CA TYR A 4 13.08 -21.57 -11.27
C TYR A 4 12.74 -20.52 -12.30
N ASP A 5 11.77 -19.69 -11.96
CA ASP A 5 11.31 -18.58 -12.77
C ASP A 5 11.45 -17.28 -11.99
N ALA A 6 11.98 -16.25 -12.62
CA ALA A 6 12.11 -14.92 -12.04
C ALA A 6 11.64 -13.87 -13.02
N ASN A 7 10.96 -12.86 -12.50
CA ASN A 7 10.51 -11.71 -13.26
C ASN A 7 10.80 -10.43 -12.49
N VAL A 8 11.28 -9.41 -13.21
CA VAL A 8 11.48 -8.05 -12.70
C VAL A 8 10.82 -7.08 -13.67
N GLY A 9 10.06 -6.15 -13.12
CA GLY A 9 9.38 -5.12 -13.88
C GLY A 9 9.36 -3.78 -13.15
N TRP A 10 9.01 -2.74 -13.88
CA TRP A 10 8.87 -1.38 -13.36
C TRP A 10 7.52 -0.82 -13.78
N ALA A 11 6.78 -0.29 -12.80
CA ALA A 11 5.49 0.33 -13.03
C ALA A 11 5.61 1.85 -12.90
N ASN A 12 4.92 2.55 -13.78
CA ASN A 12 4.79 4.00 -13.74
C ASN A 12 3.32 4.36 -13.95
N VAL A 13 2.89 5.46 -13.33
CA VAL A 13 1.57 6.01 -13.62
C VAL A 13 1.55 6.53 -15.05
N TYR A 14 0.71 5.94 -15.89
CA TYR A 14 0.61 6.29 -17.31
C TYR A 14 0.13 7.73 -17.53
N ARG A 15 -0.84 8.19 -16.71
CA ARG A 15 -1.41 9.53 -16.82
C ARG A 15 -1.65 10.13 -15.45
N MET A 16 -1.02 11.29 -15.21
CA MET A 16 -1.24 12.08 -14.01
C MET A 16 -2.33 13.13 -14.26
N PRO A 17 -3.15 13.46 -13.24
CA PRO A 17 -4.01 14.62 -13.33
C PRO A 17 -3.18 15.88 -13.46
N LYS A 18 -3.64 16.83 -14.25
CA LYS A 18 -3.01 18.16 -14.34
C LYS A 18 -3.46 18.95 -13.13
N MET A 19 -2.53 19.26 -12.24
CA MET A 19 -2.77 20.09 -11.07
C MET A 19 -2.70 21.56 -11.41
N LEU A 20 -3.39 22.39 -10.66
CA LEU A 20 -3.27 23.85 -10.75
C LEU A 20 -1.89 24.25 -10.23
N THR A 21 -1.29 25.25 -10.89
CA THR A 21 -0.14 25.97 -10.32
C THR A 21 -0.61 26.89 -9.21
N ALA A 22 0.32 27.40 -8.38
CA ALA A 22 -0.01 28.34 -7.32
C ALA A 22 -0.72 29.59 -7.89
N LYS A 23 -0.26 30.12 -9.02
CA LYS A 23 -0.90 31.25 -9.73
C LYS A 23 -2.34 30.91 -10.13
N GLN A 24 -2.56 29.80 -10.81
CA GLN A 24 -3.90 29.37 -11.23
C GLN A 24 -4.84 29.14 -10.04
N TYR A 25 -4.30 28.61 -8.95
CA TYR A 25 -5.05 28.42 -7.72
C TYR A 25 -5.50 29.77 -7.13
N MET A 26 -4.60 30.74 -7.02
CA MET A 26 -4.94 32.09 -6.54
C MET A 26 -6.02 32.75 -7.40
N GLU A 27 -5.88 32.67 -8.72
CA GLU A 27 -6.85 33.20 -9.67
C GLU A 27 -8.26 32.58 -9.48
N VAL A 28 -8.31 31.25 -9.30
CA VAL A 28 -9.58 30.54 -9.02
C VAL A 28 -10.17 30.97 -7.68
N MET A 29 -9.36 31.08 -6.64
CA MET A 29 -9.80 31.50 -5.30
C MET A 29 -10.31 32.94 -5.28
N ASP A 30 -9.66 33.84 -5.99
CA ASP A 30 -10.13 35.22 -6.15
C ASP A 30 -11.46 35.27 -6.92
N GLN A 31 -11.59 34.46 -7.97
CA GLN A 31 -12.85 34.38 -8.73
C GLN A 31 -14.01 33.88 -7.85
N VAL A 32 -13.76 32.94 -6.94
CA VAL A 32 -14.78 32.49 -5.97
C VAL A 32 -15.28 33.66 -5.10
N ARG A 33 -14.35 34.49 -4.59
CA ARG A 33 -14.71 35.65 -3.81
C ARG A 33 -15.46 36.71 -4.61
N PHE A 34 -15.02 37.00 -5.83
CA PHE A 34 -15.70 37.94 -6.73
C PHE A 34 -17.13 37.48 -7.03
N ASN A 35 -17.34 36.19 -7.23
CA ASN A 35 -18.66 35.64 -7.44
C ASN A 35 -19.58 35.78 -6.20
N SER A 36 -19.00 35.92 -5.01
CA SER A 36 -19.71 36.16 -3.75
C SER A 36 -19.87 37.66 -3.43
N GLY A 37 -19.42 38.54 -4.33
CA GLY A 37 -19.49 39.99 -4.14
C GLY A 37 -18.39 40.56 -3.21
N GLU A 38 -17.35 39.77 -2.94
CA GLU A 38 -16.24 40.17 -2.11
C GLU A 38 -15.04 40.61 -2.96
N SER A 39 -14.07 41.31 -2.35
CA SER A 39 -12.78 41.59 -2.98
C SER A 39 -11.91 40.32 -2.99
N GLY A 40 -10.95 40.22 -3.94
CA GLY A 40 -9.93 39.18 -3.97
C GLY A 40 -9.12 39.12 -2.66
N TRP A 41 -8.32 38.08 -2.53
CA TRP A 41 -7.43 37.91 -1.40
C TRP A 41 -6.23 38.85 -1.49
N ASP A 42 -5.76 39.37 -0.37
CA ASP A 42 -4.46 40.05 -0.32
C ASP A 42 -3.33 39.02 -0.20
N TRP A 43 -3.04 38.36 -1.32
CA TRP A 43 -2.03 37.31 -1.38
C TRP A 43 -0.64 37.76 -0.94
N LYS A 44 -0.27 39.03 -1.21
CA LYS A 44 1.02 39.58 -0.79
C LYS A 44 1.14 39.64 0.73
N SER A 45 0.11 40.11 1.40
CA SER A 45 0.07 40.13 2.87
C SER A 45 0.05 38.72 3.47
N ILE A 46 -0.59 37.76 2.78
CA ILE A 46 -0.70 36.37 3.24
C ILE A 46 0.65 35.66 3.18
N MET A 47 1.36 35.70 2.05
CA MET A 47 2.53 34.86 1.79
C MET A 47 3.86 35.62 1.68
N GLY A 48 3.82 36.93 1.75
CA GLY A 48 4.97 37.76 1.51
C GLY A 48 5.18 38.09 0.02
N GLU A 49 5.80 39.25 -0.22
CA GLU A 49 5.93 39.78 -1.58
C GLU A 49 6.82 38.92 -2.48
N ASP A 50 7.94 38.42 -1.96
CA ASP A 50 8.89 37.63 -2.73
C ASP A 50 8.28 36.34 -3.24
N LEU A 51 7.58 35.62 -2.38
CA LEU A 51 6.93 34.36 -2.74
C LEU A 51 5.76 34.59 -3.70
N TYR A 52 4.94 35.61 -3.45
CA TYR A 52 3.88 36.01 -4.36
C TYR A 52 4.41 36.33 -5.75
N ASN A 53 5.47 37.15 -5.86
CA ASN A 53 6.04 37.53 -7.12
C ASN A 53 6.59 36.32 -7.88
N SER A 54 7.23 35.38 -7.19
CA SER A 54 7.73 34.14 -7.81
C SER A 54 6.64 33.27 -8.40
N TYR A 55 5.44 33.27 -7.82
CA TYR A 55 4.30 32.59 -8.41
C TYR A 55 3.72 33.34 -9.61
N MET A 56 3.67 34.67 -9.53
CA MET A 56 3.08 35.48 -10.58
C MET A 56 3.95 35.56 -11.84
N ASP A 57 5.25 35.57 -11.71
CA ASP A 57 6.19 35.57 -12.84
C ASP A 57 6.47 34.16 -13.41
N GLY A 58 5.99 33.12 -12.73
CA GLY A 58 6.11 31.72 -13.16
C GLY A 58 7.46 31.09 -12.86
N SER A 59 8.35 31.74 -12.12
CA SER A 59 9.64 31.17 -11.68
C SER A 59 9.41 30.04 -10.66
N ASN A 60 8.27 30.05 -9.98
CA ASN A 60 7.81 29.04 -9.05
C ASN A 60 6.38 28.63 -9.40
N GLU A 61 6.17 27.36 -9.72
CA GLU A 61 4.82 26.83 -10.02
C GLU A 61 4.02 26.48 -8.76
N GLY A 62 4.64 26.52 -7.59
CA GLY A 62 4.07 26.05 -6.33
C GLY A 62 4.26 24.55 -6.12
N THR A 63 3.62 23.99 -5.10
CA THR A 63 3.79 22.59 -4.69
C THR A 63 2.82 21.66 -5.42
N ASN A 64 3.35 20.77 -6.25
CA ASN A 64 2.57 19.67 -6.81
C ASN A 64 2.58 18.47 -5.84
N TRP A 65 1.62 18.44 -4.94
CA TRP A 65 1.52 17.45 -3.87
C TRP A 65 1.37 16.01 -4.39
N VAL A 66 0.71 15.79 -5.52
CA VAL A 66 0.54 14.46 -6.11
C VAL A 66 1.85 13.95 -6.69
N GLU A 67 2.62 14.83 -7.35
CA GLU A 67 3.95 14.48 -7.86
C GLU A 67 4.93 14.20 -6.72
N ALA A 68 4.79 14.89 -5.59
CA ALA A 68 5.62 14.71 -4.41
C ALA A 68 5.59 13.30 -3.83
N ILE A 69 4.47 12.59 -3.97
CA ILE A 69 4.31 11.22 -3.48
C ILE A 69 4.38 10.16 -4.58
N ARG A 70 4.58 10.57 -5.83
CA ARG A 70 4.69 9.63 -6.95
C ARG A 70 5.97 8.84 -6.87
N ASN A 71 5.86 7.52 -7.00
CA ASN A 71 6.99 6.64 -7.15
C ASN A 71 7.24 6.38 -8.65
N LYS A 72 8.37 6.88 -9.14
CA LYS A 72 8.81 6.61 -10.52
C LYS A 72 9.56 5.29 -10.54
N ASN A 73 9.23 4.45 -11.53
CA ASN A 73 9.83 3.13 -11.69
C ASN A 73 9.62 2.22 -10.45
N ALA A 74 8.37 2.19 -9.95
CA ALA A 74 7.98 1.30 -8.87
C ALA A 74 8.32 -0.15 -9.24
N VAL A 75 9.17 -0.79 -8.45
CA VAL A 75 9.72 -2.11 -8.76
C VAL A 75 8.68 -3.19 -8.46
N THR A 76 8.54 -4.13 -9.37
CA THR A 76 7.83 -5.38 -9.16
C THR A 76 8.77 -6.54 -9.41
N THR A 77 8.84 -7.49 -8.49
CA THR A 77 9.62 -8.71 -8.69
C THR A 77 8.83 -9.93 -8.24
N SER A 78 8.99 -11.02 -8.97
CA SER A 78 8.43 -12.32 -8.61
C SER A 78 9.44 -13.43 -8.84
N HIS A 79 9.44 -14.39 -7.94
CA HIS A 79 10.31 -15.56 -7.97
C HIS A 79 9.47 -16.79 -7.68
N SER A 80 9.68 -17.85 -8.44
CA SER A 80 8.98 -19.13 -8.28
C SER A 80 9.97 -20.27 -8.44
N LEU A 81 10.06 -21.11 -7.42
CA LEU A 81 10.83 -22.34 -7.42
C LEU A 81 9.86 -23.52 -7.35
N ASN A 82 9.98 -24.46 -8.26
CA ASN A 82 9.18 -25.67 -8.25
C ASN A 82 10.11 -26.89 -8.35
N VAL A 83 9.79 -27.90 -7.54
CA VAL A 83 10.50 -29.18 -7.50
C VAL A 83 9.48 -30.30 -7.63
N THR A 84 9.63 -31.14 -8.60
CA THR A 84 8.79 -32.33 -8.79
C THR A 84 9.68 -33.58 -8.87
N GLY A 85 9.22 -34.65 -8.29
CA GLY A 85 9.91 -35.92 -8.32
C GLY A 85 9.01 -37.07 -7.94
N GLY A 86 9.54 -38.27 -8.04
CA GLY A 86 8.79 -39.44 -7.65
C GLY A 86 9.47 -40.72 -8.06
N SER A 87 8.86 -41.80 -7.64
CA SER A 87 9.15 -43.20 -8.01
C SER A 87 7.85 -43.86 -8.42
N ASP A 88 7.90 -45.16 -8.62
CA ASP A 88 6.70 -45.99 -8.91
C ASP A 88 5.71 -46.08 -7.74
N ARG A 89 6.12 -45.62 -6.54
CA ARG A 89 5.28 -45.65 -5.30
C ARG A 89 5.06 -44.30 -4.68
N SER A 90 5.78 -43.27 -5.08
CA SER A 90 5.67 -41.95 -4.45
C SER A 90 5.84 -40.88 -5.50
N THR A 91 4.97 -39.90 -5.49
CA THR A 91 5.10 -38.69 -6.28
C THR A 91 4.98 -37.47 -5.41
N PHE A 92 5.73 -36.44 -5.72
CA PHE A 92 5.65 -35.18 -5.00
C PHE A 92 5.85 -33.98 -5.92
N SER A 93 5.23 -32.88 -5.55
CA SER A 93 5.43 -31.55 -6.14
C SER A 93 5.50 -30.53 -5.02
N MET A 94 6.59 -29.79 -4.96
CA MET A 94 6.76 -28.67 -4.01
C MET A 94 6.98 -27.39 -4.78
N GLY A 95 6.47 -26.29 -4.23
CA GLY A 95 6.67 -24.97 -4.82
C GLY A 95 6.83 -23.91 -3.74
N ALA A 96 7.74 -22.98 -3.96
CA ALA A 96 7.89 -21.77 -3.18
C ALA A 96 7.81 -20.55 -4.10
N GLY A 97 7.08 -19.52 -3.69
CA GLY A 97 6.94 -18.30 -4.48
C GLY A 97 7.11 -17.07 -3.61
N TYR A 98 7.76 -16.08 -4.15
CA TYR A 98 7.90 -14.74 -3.55
C TYR A 98 7.47 -13.69 -4.56
N GLN A 99 6.70 -12.71 -4.12
CA GLN A 99 6.31 -11.54 -4.90
C GLN A 99 6.49 -10.30 -4.06
N TYR A 100 7.11 -9.30 -4.67
CA TYR A 100 7.24 -7.94 -4.14
C TYR A 100 6.73 -6.94 -5.18
N GLN A 101 6.03 -5.91 -4.72
CA GLN A 101 5.56 -4.83 -5.56
C GLN A 101 5.58 -3.51 -4.78
N ASP A 102 6.30 -2.51 -5.30
CA ASP A 102 6.21 -1.15 -4.82
C ASP A 102 4.89 -0.49 -5.24
N GLY A 103 4.37 0.38 -4.39
CA GLY A 103 3.28 1.27 -4.76
C GLY A 103 3.76 2.35 -5.75
N VAL A 104 2.93 2.66 -6.74
CA VAL A 104 3.18 3.76 -7.70
C VAL A 104 2.97 5.15 -7.06
N PHE A 105 2.38 5.19 -5.87
CA PHE A 105 2.29 6.35 -4.99
C PHE A 105 2.77 5.99 -3.59
N GLY A 106 3.21 6.99 -2.84
CA GLY A 106 3.65 6.82 -1.47
C GLY A 106 5.13 6.46 -1.34
N ASN A 107 5.99 6.96 -2.24
CA ASN A 107 7.44 6.76 -2.14
C ASN A 107 8.01 7.26 -0.80
N VAL A 108 7.41 8.30 -0.22
CA VAL A 108 7.81 8.87 1.08
C VAL A 108 7.47 7.98 2.28
N VAL A 109 6.57 6.99 2.14
CA VAL A 109 6.05 6.15 3.22
C VAL A 109 6.18 4.64 2.98
N LYS A 110 6.98 4.23 2.04
CA LYS A 110 7.21 2.81 1.70
C LYS A 110 5.90 2.03 1.50
N SER A 111 5.12 2.43 0.50
CA SER A 111 3.97 1.63 0.07
C SER A 111 4.46 0.38 -0.64
N ASP A 112 4.22 -0.79 -0.07
CA ASP A 112 4.60 -2.05 -0.70
C ASP A 112 3.63 -3.21 -0.42
N TYR A 113 3.67 -4.16 -1.32
CA TYR A 113 3.00 -5.45 -1.21
C TYR A 113 4.05 -6.56 -1.25
N ARG A 114 3.94 -7.51 -0.32
CA ARG A 114 4.78 -8.71 -0.25
C ARG A 114 3.92 -9.93 -0.09
N ARG A 115 4.23 -10.97 -0.86
CA ARG A 115 3.58 -12.26 -0.74
C ARG A 115 4.60 -13.37 -0.82
N PHE A 116 4.54 -14.24 0.16
CA PHE A 116 5.23 -15.52 0.15
C PHE A 116 4.18 -16.63 0.05
N THR A 117 4.45 -17.64 -0.77
CA THR A 117 3.62 -18.82 -0.92
C THR A 117 4.48 -20.07 -0.83
N PHE A 118 3.91 -21.11 -0.25
CA PHE A 118 4.51 -22.42 -0.19
C PHE A 118 3.44 -23.47 -0.43
N ARG A 119 3.77 -24.51 -1.22
CA ARG A 119 2.86 -25.61 -1.50
C ARG A 119 3.63 -26.93 -1.54
N ILE A 120 2.98 -27.97 -1.03
CA ILE A 120 3.41 -29.35 -1.18
C ILE A 120 2.18 -30.17 -1.58
N ASN A 121 2.36 -31.03 -2.53
CA ASN A 121 1.43 -32.09 -2.87
C ASN A 121 2.22 -33.37 -2.97
N SER A 122 1.78 -34.41 -2.28
CA SER A 122 2.37 -35.73 -2.46
C SER A 122 1.33 -36.84 -2.41
N GLU A 123 1.67 -37.97 -3.02
CA GLU A 123 0.93 -39.21 -2.99
C GLU A 123 1.89 -40.36 -2.79
N HIS A 124 1.54 -41.28 -1.91
CA HIS A 124 2.36 -42.45 -1.56
C HIS A 124 1.53 -43.72 -1.60
N VAL A 125 1.99 -44.72 -2.34
CA VAL A 125 1.45 -46.08 -2.32
C VAL A 125 1.99 -46.80 -1.09
N ILE A 126 1.12 -46.98 -0.09
CA ILE A 126 1.45 -47.63 1.18
C ILE A 126 1.41 -49.15 1.03
N TYR A 127 0.42 -49.66 0.24
CA TYR A 127 0.30 -51.08 -0.01
C TYR A 127 -0.05 -51.37 -1.46
N ARG A 128 0.76 -52.24 -2.08
CA ARG A 128 0.56 -52.78 -3.42
C ARG A 128 0.46 -54.30 -3.28
N ASN A 129 -0.58 -54.91 -3.86
CA ASN A 129 -0.76 -56.33 -3.77
C ASN A 129 0.19 -57.08 -4.75
N GLU A 130 0.23 -58.43 -4.63
CA GLU A 130 1.06 -59.31 -5.46
C GLU A 130 0.77 -59.21 -6.96
N LYS A 131 -0.45 -58.76 -7.34
CA LYS A 131 -0.87 -58.55 -8.74
C LYS A 131 -0.48 -57.18 -9.26
N GLY A 132 0.28 -56.38 -8.51
CA GLY A 132 0.76 -55.07 -8.89
C GLY A 132 -0.29 -53.95 -8.78
N MET A 133 -1.43 -54.18 -8.11
CA MET A 133 -2.47 -53.17 -7.91
C MET A 133 -2.18 -52.37 -6.65
N ASP A 134 -2.26 -51.07 -6.75
CA ASP A 134 -2.14 -50.12 -5.60
C ASP A 134 -3.43 -50.18 -4.80
N VAL A 135 -3.36 -50.80 -3.62
CA VAL A 135 -4.54 -51.03 -2.75
C VAL A 135 -4.74 -49.90 -1.78
N VAL A 136 -3.65 -49.38 -1.23
CA VAL A 136 -3.75 -48.30 -0.24
C VAL A 136 -2.81 -47.16 -0.64
N LYS A 137 -3.37 -45.99 -0.77
CA LYS A 137 -2.62 -44.74 -0.99
C LYS A 137 -2.98 -43.72 0.06
N ILE A 138 -1.99 -42.93 0.41
CA ILE A 138 -2.19 -41.70 1.19
C ILE A 138 -1.65 -40.51 0.41
N GLY A 139 -2.18 -39.34 0.64
CA GLY A 139 -1.62 -38.13 0.08
C GLY A 139 -1.98 -36.93 0.90
N GLU A 140 -1.20 -35.92 0.71
CA GLU A 140 -1.44 -34.60 1.32
C GLU A 140 -1.33 -33.49 0.28
N ASN A 141 -2.03 -32.42 0.59
CA ASN A 141 -1.96 -31.16 -0.12
C ASN A 141 -1.87 -30.05 0.92
N VAL A 142 -0.76 -29.34 0.95
CA VAL A 142 -0.51 -28.22 1.85
C VAL A 142 -0.29 -26.97 1.04
N TYR A 143 -1.01 -25.92 1.38
CA TYR A 143 -0.78 -24.59 0.85
C TYR A 143 -0.68 -23.59 1.98
N TYR A 144 0.38 -22.81 1.99
CA TYR A 144 0.56 -21.69 2.92
C TYR A 144 0.82 -20.41 2.13
N GLN A 145 0.17 -19.33 2.56
CA GLN A 145 0.40 -17.98 2.06
C GLN A 145 0.59 -17.02 3.22
N HIS A 146 1.62 -16.20 3.11
CA HIS A 146 1.81 -15.00 3.94
C HIS A 146 1.79 -13.79 3.02
N LYS A 147 0.85 -12.88 3.25
CA LYS A 147 0.67 -11.65 2.49
C LYS A 147 0.76 -10.46 3.44
N GLN A 148 1.58 -9.48 3.09
CA GLN A 148 1.71 -8.22 3.81
C GLN A 148 1.48 -7.06 2.86
N ASN A 149 0.66 -6.10 3.28
CA ASN A 149 0.51 -4.80 2.66
C ASN A 149 0.89 -3.72 3.66
N GLN A 150 1.55 -2.69 3.19
CA GLN A 150 1.74 -1.45 3.93
C GLN A 150 1.70 -0.27 2.96
N GLY A 151 1.37 0.91 3.46
CA GLY A 151 1.39 2.10 2.61
C GLY A 151 0.40 3.16 3.02
N ILE A 152 0.10 4.03 2.05
CA ILE A 152 -0.84 5.12 2.24
C ILE A 152 -2.25 4.59 2.48
N GLN A 153 -2.98 5.29 3.33
CA GLN A 153 -4.37 4.97 3.58
C GLN A 153 -5.23 5.42 2.39
N ILE A 154 -5.89 4.46 1.74
CA ILE A 154 -6.87 4.69 0.69
C ILE A 154 -8.17 4.07 1.17
N GLY A 155 -8.91 4.81 1.99
CA GLY A 155 -10.20 4.39 2.55
C GLY A 155 -11.38 5.04 1.82
N ASN A 156 -12.31 5.58 2.61
CA ASN A 156 -13.44 6.36 2.09
C ASN A 156 -13.00 7.79 1.72
N GLN A 157 -13.96 8.63 1.33
CA GLN A 157 -13.68 10.03 0.93
C GLN A 157 -13.01 10.89 2.03
N TYR A 158 -13.11 10.52 3.30
CA TYR A 158 -12.53 11.26 4.43
C TYR A 158 -11.14 10.77 4.83
N SER A 159 -10.86 9.48 4.59
CA SER A 159 -9.62 8.81 4.96
C SER A 159 -8.86 8.35 3.71
N ASN A 160 -8.60 9.26 2.79
CA ASN A 160 -7.95 8.98 1.52
C ASN A 160 -6.83 9.98 1.28
N GLU A 161 -5.60 9.53 1.50
CA GLU A 161 -4.43 10.40 1.39
C GLU A 161 -4.18 10.85 -0.06
N LEU A 162 -4.49 10.04 -1.04
CA LEU A 162 -4.41 10.47 -2.44
C LEU A 162 -5.41 11.59 -2.75
N SER A 163 -6.63 11.49 -2.24
CA SER A 163 -7.63 12.55 -2.35
C SER A 163 -7.20 13.83 -1.61
N ASN A 164 -6.51 13.70 -0.47
CA ASN A 164 -5.96 14.83 0.25
C ASN A 164 -4.88 15.55 -0.56
N MET A 165 -4.00 14.80 -1.24
CA MET A 165 -2.99 15.38 -2.14
C MET A 165 -3.60 16.13 -3.32
N LEU A 166 -4.70 15.59 -3.90
CA LEU A 166 -5.40 16.24 -5.02
C LEU A 166 -6.06 17.57 -4.63
N ARG A 167 -6.38 17.75 -3.35
CA ARG A 167 -7.08 18.94 -2.82
C ARG A 167 -6.16 19.88 -2.06
N ALA A 168 -4.90 19.51 -1.85
CA ALA A 168 -3.97 20.30 -1.08
C ALA A 168 -3.62 21.62 -1.79
N ASN A 169 -3.43 22.67 -1.01
CA ASN A 169 -3.16 24.01 -1.49
C ASN A 169 -1.76 24.11 -2.13
N PRO A 170 -1.63 24.40 -3.43
CA PRO A 170 -0.35 24.46 -4.10
C PRO A 170 0.46 25.71 -3.74
N THR A 171 -0.13 26.73 -3.08
CA THR A 171 0.61 27.93 -2.64
C THR A 171 1.42 27.68 -1.37
N ILE A 172 1.25 26.54 -0.71
CA ILE A 172 2.01 26.19 0.49
C ILE A 172 3.29 25.48 0.07
N PRO A 173 4.48 26.00 0.42
CA PRO A 173 5.74 25.32 0.18
C PRO A 173 5.81 24.00 0.96
N MET A 174 6.38 22.95 0.38
CA MET A 174 6.58 21.68 1.11
C MET A 174 7.63 21.80 2.20
N TYR A 175 8.65 22.61 1.96
CA TYR A 175 9.79 22.82 2.84
C TYR A 175 9.98 24.28 3.17
N ASN A 176 10.41 24.55 4.38
CA ASN A 176 10.93 25.84 4.80
C ASN A 176 12.32 26.09 4.18
N ALA A 177 12.83 27.31 4.30
CA ALA A 177 14.15 27.68 3.76
C ALA A 177 15.31 26.89 4.40
N ASP A 178 15.14 26.37 5.61
CA ASP A 178 16.10 25.52 6.30
C ASP A 178 16.02 24.03 5.91
N GLY A 179 15.09 23.67 5.02
CA GLY A 179 14.86 22.30 4.56
C GLY A 179 13.94 21.47 5.47
N SER A 180 13.44 22.03 6.56
CA SER A 180 12.41 21.37 7.37
C SER A 180 11.07 21.37 6.66
N TYR A 181 10.18 20.42 7.01
CA TYR A 181 8.82 20.41 6.46
C TYR A 181 8.03 21.60 7.01
N THR A 182 7.34 22.31 6.12
CA THR A 182 6.43 23.38 6.49
C THR A 182 5.31 22.86 7.40
N LYS A 183 5.09 23.52 8.51
CA LYS A 183 4.05 23.24 9.51
C LYS A 183 3.06 24.40 9.60
N ALA A 184 1.98 24.19 10.34
CA ALA A 184 0.97 25.22 10.56
C ALA A 184 1.52 26.47 11.25
N GLU A 185 2.45 26.30 12.19
CA GLU A 185 3.08 27.40 12.91
C GLU A 185 3.91 28.32 12.01
N ASP A 186 4.46 27.78 10.92
CA ASP A 186 5.24 28.54 9.93
C ASP A 186 4.35 29.41 9.04
N LEU A 187 3.06 29.12 9.00
CA LEU A 187 2.08 29.72 8.09
C LEU A 187 1.04 30.58 8.83
N LYS A 188 1.45 31.23 9.91
CA LYS A 188 0.59 32.16 10.62
C LYS A 188 0.12 33.28 9.69
N GLY A 189 -1.21 33.46 9.64
CA GLY A 189 -1.85 34.42 8.72
C GLY A 189 -2.29 33.83 7.37
N TRP A 190 -1.75 32.68 6.94
CA TRP A 190 -2.19 32.02 5.71
C TRP A 190 -3.44 31.18 5.89
N ILE A 191 -3.66 30.66 7.10
CA ILE A 191 -4.59 29.58 7.38
C ILE A 191 -5.65 29.92 8.40
N ASP A 192 -5.68 31.12 8.94
CA ASP A 192 -6.70 31.51 9.92
C ASP A 192 -8.14 31.29 9.41
N ASN A 193 -8.31 31.23 8.09
CA ASN A 193 -9.58 30.90 7.43
C ASN A 193 -9.57 29.56 6.68
N TYR A 194 -8.49 28.76 6.80
CA TYR A 194 -8.34 27.53 6.04
C TYR A 194 -8.70 26.32 6.90
N ASN A 195 -9.82 25.71 6.57
CA ASN A 195 -10.30 24.50 7.23
C ASN A 195 -9.57 23.24 6.70
N SER A 196 -8.25 23.30 6.58
CA SER A 196 -7.45 22.21 6.06
C SER A 196 -7.05 21.23 7.16
N TYR A 197 -7.31 19.96 6.95
CA TYR A 197 -6.90 18.87 7.83
C TYR A 197 -5.39 18.75 7.95
N SER A 198 -4.65 19.27 7.00
CA SER A 198 -3.20 19.26 7.00
C SER A 198 -2.69 20.31 6.03
N VAL A 199 -1.84 21.21 6.51
CA VAL A 199 -1.15 22.18 5.66
C VAL A 199 -0.12 21.50 4.79
N ASN A 200 0.52 20.45 5.32
CA ASN A 200 1.52 19.67 4.62
C ASN A 200 1.12 18.19 4.68
N PRO A 201 0.37 17.70 3.69
CA PRO A 201 -0.09 16.32 3.68
C PRO A 201 1.04 15.30 3.57
N VAL A 202 2.21 15.67 3.01
CA VAL A 202 3.39 14.80 2.96
C VAL A 202 3.97 14.61 4.36
N TYR A 203 4.12 15.71 5.12
CA TYR A 203 4.59 15.64 6.50
C TYR A 203 3.66 14.82 7.39
N LYS A 204 2.35 15.03 7.25
CA LYS A 204 1.33 14.22 7.93
C LYS A 204 1.47 12.73 7.57
N MET A 205 1.62 12.42 6.29
CA MET A 205 1.76 11.05 5.81
C MET A 205 3.00 10.38 6.39
N LEU A 206 4.14 11.07 6.42
CA LEU A 206 5.38 10.55 7.00
C LEU A 206 5.22 10.21 8.47
N ASN A 207 4.59 11.09 9.24
CA ASN A 207 4.44 10.89 10.68
C ASN A 207 3.36 9.87 11.04
N GLN A 208 2.26 9.81 10.29
CA GLN A 208 1.13 8.93 10.60
C GLN A 208 1.20 7.55 9.93
N GLN A 209 1.81 7.46 8.76
CA GLN A 209 1.69 6.25 7.94
C GLN A 209 3.00 5.55 7.64
N SER A 210 4.15 6.22 7.77
CA SER A 210 5.44 5.59 7.45
C SER A 210 5.74 4.39 8.35
N GLY A 211 5.53 3.20 7.82
CA GLY A 211 5.79 1.94 8.50
C GLY A 211 4.81 1.59 9.63
N HIS A 212 3.79 2.41 9.87
CA HIS A 212 2.84 2.24 10.98
C HIS A 212 1.58 1.47 10.57
N ASN A 213 1.16 1.57 9.32
CA ASN A 213 -0.01 0.86 8.81
C ASN A 213 0.41 -0.41 8.08
N LYS A 214 0.10 -1.56 8.67
CA LYS A 214 0.37 -2.88 8.09
C LYS A 214 -0.85 -3.77 8.18
N SER A 215 -1.15 -4.47 7.10
CA SER A 215 -2.06 -5.60 7.12
C SER A 215 -1.32 -6.88 6.75
N ILE A 216 -1.52 -7.93 7.54
CA ILE A 216 -0.94 -9.24 7.33
C ILE A 216 -2.10 -10.22 7.19
N ASN A 217 -2.07 -11.00 6.13
CA ASN A 217 -3.02 -12.09 5.92
C ASN A 217 -2.24 -13.39 5.73
N GLN A 218 -2.59 -14.38 6.55
CA GLN A 218 -1.99 -15.71 6.52
C GLN A 218 -3.07 -16.74 6.25
N ASN A 219 -2.87 -17.55 5.22
CA ASN A 219 -3.76 -18.63 4.85
C ASN A 219 -3.01 -19.95 4.91
N LEU A 220 -3.56 -20.90 5.62
CA LEU A 220 -3.08 -22.27 5.68
C LEU A 220 -4.21 -23.21 5.24
N HIS A 221 -3.98 -23.99 4.21
CA HIS A 221 -4.86 -25.06 3.77
C HIS A 221 -4.09 -26.37 3.85
N VAL A 222 -4.64 -27.34 4.55
CA VAL A 222 -4.09 -28.67 4.67
C VAL A 222 -5.18 -29.68 4.34
N THR A 223 -4.90 -30.56 3.39
CA THR A 223 -5.76 -31.69 3.05
C THR A 223 -4.94 -32.96 3.18
N GLY A 224 -5.42 -33.89 3.96
CA GLY A 224 -4.93 -35.26 3.99
C GLY A 224 -5.98 -36.21 3.45
N TYR A 225 -5.60 -37.22 2.68
CA TYR A 225 -6.53 -38.22 2.18
C TYR A 225 -5.96 -39.63 2.26
N LEU A 226 -6.89 -40.57 2.38
CA LEU A 226 -6.67 -42.00 2.27
C LEU A 226 -7.53 -42.55 1.13
N GLU A 227 -6.90 -43.30 0.25
CA GLU A 227 -7.58 -44.01 -0.83
C GLU A 227 -7.37 -45.51 -0.67
N ILE A 228 -8.45 -46.29 -0.74
CA ILE A 228 -8.43 -47.75 -0.62
C ILE A 228 -9.13 -48.32 -1.84
N GLN A 229 -8.43 -49.19 -2.58
CA GLN A 229 -8.94 -49.95 -3.73
C GLN A 229 -8.95 -51.46 -3.43
N PRO A 230 -9.98 -51.97 -2.76
CA PRO A 230 -10.01 -53.39 -2.36
C PRO A 230 -10.10 -54.37 -3.52
N VAL A 231 -10.76 -53.97 -4.60
CA VAL A 231 -10.86 -54.72 -5.85
C VAL A 231 -10.75 -53.77 -7.04
N LYS A 232 -10.40 -54.30 -8.21
CA LYS A 232 -10.25 -53.50 -9.43
C LYS A 232 -11.51 -52.68 -9.70
N ASN A 233 -11.34 -51.38 -9.99
CA ASN A 233 -12.38 -50.41 -10.32
C ASN A 233 -13.32 -50.04 -9.16
N LEU A 234 -13.05 -50.43 -7.90
CA LEU A 234 -13.78 -49.96 -6.72
C LEU A 234 -12.80 -49.17 -5.82
N ILE A 235 -12.98 -47.86 -5.79
CA ILE A 235 -12.11 -46.95 -5.03
C ILE A 235 -12.97 -46.28 -3.96
N TYR A 236 -12.51 -46.35 -2.72
CA TYR A 236 -13.01 -45.53 -1.61
C TYR A 236 -11.96 -44.48 -1.25
N ARG A 237 -12.36 -43.19 -1.16
CA ARG A 237 -11.50 -42.12 -0.78
C ARG A 237 -12.14 -41.32 0.35
N GLY A 238 -11.43 -41.22 1.46
CA GLY A 238 -11.74 -40.34 2.58
C GLY A 238 -10.74 -39.22 2.64
N GLN A 239 -11.20 -38.00 2.94
CA GLN A 239 -10.30 -36.85 3.10
C GLN A 239 -10.70 -35.97 4.27
N LEU A 240 -9.69 -35.36 4.88
CA LEU A 240 -9.83 -34.34 5.90
C LEU A 240 -9.22 -33.05 5.41
N ASN A 241 -9.92 -31.95 5.62
CA ASN A 241 -9.49 -30.62 5.24
C ASN A 241 -9.42 -29.72 6.47
N TYR A 242 -8.32 -29.02 6.60
CA TYR A 242 -8.13 -27.96 7.59
C TYR A 242 -7.82 -26.65 6.88
N ASN A 243 -8.58 -25.62 7.20
CA ASN A 243 -8.40 -24.29 6.65
C ASN A 243 -8.30 -23.26 7.78
N GLN A 244 -7.25 -22.48 7.78
CA GLN A 244 -7.06 -21.36 8.70
C GLN A 244 -6.76 -20.11 7.92
N ASN A 245 -7.49 -19.04 8.22
CA ASN A 245 -7.23 -17.69 7.72
C ASN A 245 -7.06 -16.77 8.91
N THR A 246 -5.91 -16.12 9.00
CA THR A 246 -5.63 -15.13 10.04
C THR A 246 -5.37 -13.79 9.36
N TYR A 247 -6.12 -12.79 9.78
CA TYR A 247 -5.93 -11.42 9.36
C TYR A 247 -5.52 -10.58 10.56
N THR A 248 -4.40 -9.87 10.45
CA THR A 248 -3.91 -8.94 11.44
C THR A 248 -3.74 -7.58 10.79
N TRP A 249 -4.37 -6.58 11.39
CA TRP A 249 -4.16 -5.20 11.03
C TRP A 249 -3.48 -4.48 12.20
N ARG A 250 -2.40 -3.74 11.88
CA ARG A 250 -1.64 -2.98 12.88
C ARG A 250 -1.58 -1.54 12.43
N THR A 251 -2.00 -0.65 13.30
CA THR A 251 -1.90 0.80 13.11
C THR A 251 -1.25 1.39 14.34
N PHE A 252 -0.29 2.27 14.13
CA PHE A 252 0.29 3.09 15.16
C PHE A 252 0.24 4.54 14.70
N LEU A 253 -0.35 5.39 15.51
CA LEU A 253 -0.45 6.82 15.27
C LEU A 253 0.37 7.55 16.34
N PRO A 254 1.61 7.96 16.03
CA PRO A 254 2.41 8.72 16.98
C PRO A 254 1.77 10.08 17.26
N VAL A 255 2.03 10.61 18.44
CA VAL A 255 1.73 12.01 18.74
C VAL A 255 2.65 12.88 17.90
N PHE A 256 2.10 13.75 17.09
CA PHE A 256 2.87 14.71 16.31
C PHE A 256 2.11 16.05 16.25
N ASP A 257 2.84 17.12 15.96
CA ASP A 257 2.25 18.42 15.76
C ASP A 257 1.42 18.42 14.46
N ALA A 258 0.14 18.61 14.64
CA ALA A 258 -0.84 18.27 13.63
C ALA A 258 -1.17 19.40 12.68
N ASN A 259 -0.28 20.27 12.37
CA ASN A 259 -0.52 21.18 11.26
C ASN A 259 -1.85 21.96 11.35
N ARG A 260 -2.29 22.33 12.54
CA ARG A 260 -3.44 23.19 12.72
C ARG A 260 -3.07 24.43 13.51
N THR A 261 -3.63 25.56 13.12
CA THR A 261 -3.53 26.82 13.83
C THR A 261 -4.21 26.77 15.20
N ASN A 262 -5.09 25.80 15.41
CA ASN A 262 -5.82 25.61 16.65
C ASN A 262 -5.29 24.35 17.35
N ALA A 263 -4.43 24.55 18.35
CA ALA A 263 -3.76 23.48 19.12
C ALA A 263 -4.73 22.49 19.79
N ASP A 264 -5.98 22.88 20.00
CA ASP A 264 -6.97 22.07 20.70
C ASP A 264 -7.55 20.92 19.88
N TYR A 265 -7.24 20.84 18.58
CA TYR A 265 -7.92 19.90 17.67
C TYR A 265 -7.12 18.68 17.25
N PHE A 266 -5.83 18.61 17.55
CA PHE A 266 -5.02 17.50 17.06
C PHE A 266 -4.02 16.99 18.08
N ARG A 267 -4.55 16.33 19.05
CA ARG A 267 -3.79 15.38 19.81
C ARG A 267 -4.06 14.01 19.22
N THR A 268 -3.13 13.48 18.46
CA THR A 268 -3.16 12.06 18.12
C THR A 268 -2.61 11.29 19.30
N GLU A 269 -3.41 10.43 19.87
CA GLU A 269 -2.96 9.45 20.85
C GLU A 269 -2.35 8.26 20.13
N ASP A 270 -1.34 7.63 20.72
CA ASP A 270 -0.82 6.38 20.24
C ASP A 270 -1.92 5.30 20.35
N LYS A 271 -2.35 4.79 19.21
CA LYS A 271 -3.34 3.70 19.15
C LYS A 271 -2.71 2.49 18.48
N ALA A 272 -2.63 1.39 19.20
CA ALA A 272 -2.34 0.08 18.66
C ALA A 272 -3.63 -0.73 18.59
N THR A 273 -3.98 -1.21 17.39
CA THR A 273 -5.13 -2.11 17.19
C THR A 273 -4.62 -3.39 16.53
N ASN A 274 -4.85 -4.51 17.18
CA ASN A 274 -4.54 -5.85 16.68
C ASN A 274 -5.79 -6.50 16.08
#